data_eb21c52b5f0590d2bc2ce32a3027f443
#
_entry.id   eb21c52b5f0590d2bc2ce32a3027f443
#
_cell.length_a   1.000
_cell.length_b   1.000
_cell.length_c   1.000
_cell.angle_alpha   90.00
_cell.angle_beta   90.00
_cell.angle_gamma   90.00
#
_symmetry.space_group_name_H-M   'P 1'
#
loop_
_entity.id
_entity.type
_entity.pdbx_description
1 polymer ?
#
loop_
_entity_poly.entity_id
_entity_poly.type
_entity_poly.pdbx_seq_one_letter_code
_entity_poly.pdbx_strand_id
1 'polypeptide(L)'
;MAKHDKIIVGNSTILNPVPVVMVSCAGKDPSKAEERPNIVTIAWTGTVNSEPPMVYISVRKSRHSYNMIKETGEFVINLVNKSLAKSCDYCGVRSGKDEDKFKTCGLTAVKAEGLEYAYAIKEAPVSISCKVKSVTELGSHDMFVAEVVAVTADSYLKDEEGKLCLDKAKLISYNHGEYFSLGDKLGFFGYSVASDDVFEKRMGYKRERDKYKHLREEGSQKKNGKKY
;
A
#
# COMPACT_ATOMS: atom_id res chain seq x y z
N MET A 1 8.40 -3.16 -34.27
CA MET A 1 7.70 -2.21 -33.36
C MET A 1 6.33 -2.78 -33.07
N ALA A 2 5.91 -2.83 -31.81
CA ALA A 2 4.57 -3.26 -31.48
C ALA A 2 3.57 -2.28 -32.13
N LYS A 3 2.53 -2.80 -32.80
CA LYS A 3 1.43 -1.95 -33.29
C LYS A 3 0.73 -1.35 -32.10
N HIS A 4 0.54 -0.02 -32.09
CA HIS A 4 -0.19 0.71 -31.04
C HIS A 4 -1.69 0.81 -31.38
N ASP A 5 -2.26 -0.23 -31.98
CA ASP A 5 -3.69 -0.28 -32.29
C ASP A 5 -4.47 -0.49 -31.00
N LYS A 6 -5.43 0.40 -30.72
CA LYS A 6 -6.29 0.35 -29.52
C LYS A 6 -7.60 -0.37 -29.83
N ILE A 7 -8.03 -1.21 -28.90
CA ILE A 7 -9.33 -1.86 -28.96
C ILE A 7 -10.19 -1.39 -27.77
N ILE A 8 -11.50 -1.45 -27.93
CA ILE A 8 -12.45 -1.20 -26.83
C ILE A 8 -12.56 -2.48 -26.01
N VAL A 9 -12.19 -2.42 -24.73
CA VAL A 9 -12.29 -3.56 -23.78
C VAL A 9 -13.49 -3.49 -22.86
N GLY A 10 -14.41 -2.54 -23.10
CA GLY A 10 -15.62 -2.36 -22.34
C GLY A 10 -15.46 -1.49 -21.10
N ASN A 11 -16.45 -1.56 -20.18
CA ASN A 11 -16.53 -0.80 -18.95
C ASN A 11 -16.15 -1.71 -17.77
N SER A 12 -14.91 -1.66 -17.31
CA SER A 12 -14.42 -2.52 -16.23
C SER A 12 -13.35 -1.85 -15.35
N THR A 13 -13.07 -2.46 -14.20
CA THR A 13 -12.05 -2.00 -13.23
C THR A 13 -10.64 -2.37 -13.69
N ILE A 14 -10.09 -1.64 -14.66
CA ILE A 14 -8.80 -1.94 -15.30
C ILE A 14 -7.62 -1.13 -14.77
N LEU A 15 -7.82 -0.31 -13.72
CA LEU A 15 -6.72 0.44 -13.10
C LEU A 15 -5.76 -0.53 -12.41
N ASN A 16 -4.68 -0.86 -13.09
CA ASN A 16 -3.65 -1.80 -12.64
C ASN A 16 -2.25 -1.33 -13.10
N PRO A 17 -1.16 -1.75 -12.42
CA PRO A 17 -1.16 -2.51 -11.15
C PRO A 17 -1.56 -1.63 -9.97
N VAL A 18 -2.07 -2.25 -8.91
CA VAL A 18 -2.43 -1.59 -7.65
C VAL A 18 -1.70 -2.25 -6.47
N PRO A 19 -1.54 -1.57 -5.33
CA PRO A 19 -1.08 -2.24 -4.12
C PRO A 19 -2.08 -3.32 -3.72
N VAL A 20 -1.59 -4.39 -3.10
CA VAL A 20 -2.42 -5.36 -2.40
C VAL A 20 -1.97 -5.42 -0.96
N VAL A 21 -2.92 -5.33 -0.05
CA VAL A 21 -2.64 -5.21 1.38
C VAL A 21 -3.52 -6.18 2.19
N MET A 22 -3.03 -6.58 3.35
CA MET A 22 -3.85 -7.24 4.35
C MET A 22 -4.35 -6.19 5.34
N VAL A 23 -5.66 -5.94 5.34
CA VAL A 23 -6.29 -5.05 6.31
C VAL A 23 -6.73 -5.87 7.51
N SER A 24 -6.22 -5.55 8.68
CA SER A 24 -6.59 -6.17 9.94
C SER A 24 -7.44 -5.26 10.80
N CYS A 25 -8.39 -5.84 11.52
CA CYS A 25 -9.32 -5.18 12.41
C CYS A 25 -9.76 -6.14 13.51
N ALA A 26 -10.48 -5.65 14.52
CA ALA A 26 -11.19 -6.45 15.49
C ALA A 26 -12.47 -5.72 15.92
N GLY A 27 -13.38 -6.40 16.59
CA GLY A 27 -14.51 -5.77 17.26
C GLY A 27 -14.11 -5.13 18.60
N LYS A 28 -15.08 -4.57 19.30
CA LYS A 28 -14.86 -3.91 20.60
C LYS A 28 -14.53 -4.89 21.73
N ASP A 29 -15.00 -6.12 21.60
CA ASP A 29 -14.74 -7.21 22.55
C ASP A 29 -14.07 -8.41 21.81
N PRO A 30 -12.75 -8.37 21.60
CA PRO A 30 -12.05 -9.42 20.86
C PRO A 30 -11.98 -10.78 21.55
N SER A 31 -12.53 -10.90 22.78
CA SER A 31 -12.70 -12.20 23.44
C SER A 31 -13.85 -13.03 22.83
N LYS A 32 -14.80 -12.37 22.17
CA LYS A 32 -15.87 -13.02 21.41
C LYS A 32 -15.37 -13.49 20.05
N ALA A 33 -15.79 -14.70 19.65
CA ALA A 33 -15.35 -15.31 18.42
C ALA A 33 -15.64 -14.47 17.16
N GLU A 34 -16.79 -13.80 17.12
CA GLU A 34 -17.22 -12.93 16.03
C GLU A 34 -16.52 -11.57 15.98
N GLU A 35 -15.92 -11.14 17.09
CA GLU A 35 -15.22 -9.86 17.24
C GLU A 35 -13.68 -10.02 17.34
N ARG A 36 -13.18 -11.26 17.31
CA ARG A 36 -11.73 -11.54 17.34
C ARG A 36 -10.98 -10.85 16.21
N PRO A 37 -9.66 -10.63 16.36
CA PRO A 37 -8.84 -10.09 15.28
C PRO A 37 -9.04 -10.83 13.98
N ASN A 38 -9.27 -10.10 12.91
CA ASN A 38 -9.54 -10.63 11.57
C ASN A 38 -8.73 -9.91 10.51
N ILE A 39 -8.55 -10.56 9.37
CA ILE A 39 -7.81 -10.04 8.21
C ILE A 39 -8.70 -10.10 6.97
N VAL A 40 -8.67 -9.07 6.14
CA VAL A 40 -9.25 -9.07 4.80
C VAL A 40 -8.24 -8.52 3.80
N THR A 41 -8.13 -9.17 2.66
CA THR A 41 -7.26 -8.70 1.57
C THR A 41 -7.98 -7.65 0.75
N ILE A 42 -7.32 -6.52 0.52
CA ILE A 42 -7.86 -5.39 -0.22
C ILE A 42 -6.83 -4.93 -1.25
N ALA A 43 -7.29 -4.78 -2.51
CA ALA A 43 -6.57 -4.15 -3.60
C ALA A 43 -7.14 -2.75 -3.93
N TRP A 44 -8.37 -2.45 -3.48
CA TRP A 44 -8.97 -1.12 -3.64
C TRP A 44 -8.59 -0.23 -2.46
N THR A 45 -7.33 0.28 -2.48
CA THR A 45 -6.73 1.12 -1.43
C THR A 45 -5.71 2.08 -2.02
N GLY A 46 -5.49 3.20 -1.36
CA GLY A 46 -4.51 4.18 -1.77
C GLY A 46 -4.42 5.37 -0.82
N THR A 47 -3.46 6.24 -1.09
CA THR A 47 -3.29 7.52 -0.40
C THR A 47 -4.21 8.56 -1.03
N VAL A 48 -4.91 9.35 -0.21
CA VAL A 48 -5.79 10.43 -0.68
C VAL A 48 -5.31 11.82 -0.27
N ASN A 49 -4.54 11.93 0.79
CA ASN A 49 -4.06 13.22 1.30
C ASN A 49 -2.72 13.08 2.01
N SER A 50 -1.90 14.12 1.99
CA SER A 50 -0.59 14.14 2.63
C SER A 50 -0.56 14.93 3.96
N GLU A 51 -1.42 15.94 4.12
CA GLU A 51 -1.47 16.79 5.32
C GLU A 51 -2.93 17.13 5.71
N PRO A 52 -3.50 16.41 6.71
CA PRO A 52 -2.94 15.25 7.41
C PRO A 52 -2.80 14.02 6.49
N PRO A 53 -1.91 13.06 6.80
CA PRO A 53 -1.76 11.88 5.97
C PRO A 53 -3.02 11.01 6.05
N MET A 54 -3.64 10.74 4.89
CA MET A 54 -4.88 9.98 4.80
C MET A 54 -4.82 8.92 3.71
N VAL A 55 -5.49 7.83 3.97
CA VAL A 55 -5.64 6.69 3.07
C VAL A 55 -7.11 6.30 2.94
N TYR A 56 -7.42 5.49 1.92
CA TYR A 56 -8.72 4.85 1.83
C TYR A 56 -8.60 3.35 1.66
N ILE A 57 -9.64 2.65 2.06
CA ILE A 57 -9.93 1.27 1.70
C ILE A 57 -11.37 1.17 1.22
N SER A 58 -11.65 0.37 0.17
CA SER A 58 -13.02 0.07 -0.25
C SER A 58 -13.37 -1.37 0.10
N VAL A 59 -14.43 -1.54 0.91
CA VAL A 59 -14.82 -2.82 1.49
C VAL A 59 -16.25 -3.16 1.11
N ARG A 60 -16.49 -4.40 0.67
CA ARG A 60 -17.86 -4.89 0.45
C ARG A 60 -18.59 -5.06 1.77
N LYS A 61 -19.86 -4.64 1.83
CA LYS A 61 -20.73 -4.81 3.04
C LYS A 61 -20.86 -6.27 3.49
N SER A 62 -20.69 -7.23 2.58
CA SER A 62 -20.73 -8.68 2.88
C SER A 62 -19.48 -9.23 3.55
N ARG A 63 -18.37 -8.48 3.60
CA ARG A 63 -17.14 -8.93 4.26
C ARG A 63 -17.29 -8.86 5.77
N HIS A 64 -16.85 -9.89 6.48
CA HIS A 64 -16.91 -9.98 7.94
C HIS A 64 -16.25 -8.77 8.63
N SER A 65 -15.11 -8.29 8.13
CA SER A 65 -14.41 -7.11 8.63
C SER A 65 -15.20 -5.79 8.50
N TYR A 66 -16.22 -5.72 7.62
CA TYR A 66 -16.93 -4.48 7.34
C TYR A 66 -17.56 -3.87 8.59
N ASN A 67 -18.35 -4.66 9.33
CA ASN A 67 -19.01 -4.17 10.54
C ASN A 67 -18.00 -3.83 11.64
N MET A 68 -16.97 -4.64 11.84
CA MET A 68 -15.91 -4.36 12.81
C MET A 68 -15.26 -2.99 12.56
N ILE A 69 -14.87 -2.71 11.31
CA ILE A 69 -14.26 -1.43 10.94
C ILE A 69 -15.25 -0.28 11.09
N LYS A 70 -16.51 -0.49 10.73
CA LYS A 70 -17.56 0.54 10.83
C LYS A 70 -17.88 0.90 12.28
N GLU A 71 -17.89 -0.09 13.18
CA GLU A 71 -18.26 0.08 14.59
C GLU A 71 -17.12 0.61 15.45
N THR A 72 -15.88 0.18 15.19
CA THR A 72 -14.69 0.62 15.92
C THR A 72 -14.10 1.91 15.37
N GLY A 73 -14.31 2.16 14.08
CA GLY A 73 -13.65 3.26 13.36
C GLY A 73 -12.15 3.03 13.17
N GLU A 74 -11.65 1.79 13.33
CA GLU A 74 -10.23 1.48 13.31
C GLU A 74 -9.90 0.31 12.39
N PHE A 75 -8.75 0.42 11.73
CA PHE A 75 -8.13 -0.68 10.99
C PHE A 75 -6.64 -0.46 10.83
N VAL A 76 -5.91 -1.52 10.46
CA VAL A 76 -4.49 -1.45 10.11
C VAL A 76 -4.30 -1.93 8.69
N ILE A 77 -3.58 -1.15 7.88
CA ILE A 77 -3.09 -1.58 6.57
C ILE A 77 -1.72 -2.22 6.77
N ASN A 78 -1.60 -3.52 6.52
CA ASN A 78 -0.33 -4.24 6.58
C ASN A 78 0.17 -4.46 5.15
N LEU A 79 1.36 -3.92 4.83
CA LEU A 79 1.96 -4.07 3.52
C LEU A 79 2.42 -5.53 3.32
N VAL A 80 2.17 -6.05 2.14
CA VAL A 80 2.41 -7.46 1.82
C VAL A 80 3.70 -7.60 1.04
N ASN A 81 4.61 -8.41 1.56
CA ASN A 81 5.83 -8.82 0.87
C ASN A 81 5.66 -10.21 0.21
N LYS A 82 6.68 -10.65 -0.51
CA LYS A 82 6.67 -11.93 -1.22
C LYS A 82 6.37 -13.13 -0.29
N SER A 83 6.86 -13.13 0.95
CA SER A 83 6.63 -14.25 1.89
C SER A 83 5.19 -14.33 2.38
N LEU A 84 4.48 -13.20 2.43
CA LEU A 84 3.08 -13.11 2.84
C LEU A 84 2.07 -13.29 1.70
N ALA A 85 2.52 -13.43 0.44
CA ALA A 85 1.64 -13.48 -0.73
C ALA A 85 0.57 -14.58 -0.62
N LYS A 86 0.94 -15.78 -0.17
CA LYS A 86 -0.01 -16.89 0.02
C LYS A 86 -1.05 -16.60 1.11
N SER A 87 -0.64 -16.04 2.24
CA SER A 87 -1.55 -15.63 3.32
C SER A 87 -2.46 -14.49 2.88
N CYS A 88 -1.93 -13.56 2.07
CA CYS A 88 -2.70 -12.47 1.47
C CYS A 88 -3.83 -13.02 0.59
N ASP A 89 -3.52 -13.92 -0.34
CA ASP A 89 -4.54 -14.56 -1.19
C ASP A 89 -5.58 -15.29 -0.35
N TYR A 90 -5.14 -16.13 0.57
CA TYR A 90 -6.02 -16.89 1.46
C TYR A 90 -7.00 -15.99 2.24
N CYS A 91 -6.51 -14.91 2.84
CA CYS A 91 -7.33 -13.94 3.58
C CYS A 91 -8.35 -13.20 2.69
N GLY A 92 -8.12 -13.14 1.38
CA GLY A 92 -9.05 -12.57 0.39
C GLY A 92 -10.22 -13.47 0.03
N VAL A 93 -10.01 -14.81 0.03
CA VAL A 93 -11.02 -15.78 -0.41
C VAL A 93 -11.78 -16.44 0.73
N ARG A 94 -11.20 -16.53 1.93
CA ARG A 94 -11.84 -17.12 3.11
C ARG A 94 -12.50 -16.05 3.99
N SER A 95 -13.55 -16.47 4.72
CA SER A 95 -14.28 -15.58 5.64
C SER A 95 -13.80 -15.75 7.08
N GLY A 96 -13.53 -14.64 7.78
CA GLY A 96 -13.23 -14.65 9.21
C GLY A 96 -14.44 -15.02 10.08
N LYS A 97 -15.65 -15.08 9.49
CA LYS A 97 -16.84 -15.62 10.17
C LYS A 97 -16.70 -17.12 10.42
N ASP A 98 -16.07 -17.83 9.48
CA ASP A 98 -16.01 -19.30 9.49
C ASP A 98 -14.73 -19.82 10.17
N GLU A 99 -13.67 -19.00 10.23
CA GLU A 99 -12.37 -19.44 10.75
C GLU A 99 -11.52 -18.27 11.31
N ASP A 100 -10.55 -18.63 12.15
CA ASP A 100 -9.51 -17.71 12.63
C ASP A 100 -8.35 -17.63 11.62
N LYS A 101 -8.33 -16.58 10.82
CA LYS A 101 -7.33 -16.41 9.76
C LYS A 101 -5.92 -16.15 10.28
N PHE A 102 -5.77 -15.51 11.46
CA PHE A 102 -4.45 -15.38 12.07
C PHE A 102 -3.86 -16.75 12.38
N LYS A 103 -4.65 -17.60 13.04
CA LYS A 103 -4.25 -18.99 13.38
C LYS A 103 -3.99 -19.82 12.12
N THR A 104 -4.94 -19.81 11.17
CA THR A 104 -4.83 -20.64 9.95
C THR A 104 -3.64 -20.27 9.09
N CYS A 105 -3.30 -18.98 9.01
CA CYS A 105 -2.14 -18.49 8.24
C CYS A 105 -0.83 -18.48 9.05
N GLY A 106 -0.83 -18.86 10.32
CA GLY A 106 0.35 -18.79 11.19
C GLY A 106 0.85 -17.37 11.42
N LEU A 107 -0.08 -16.40 11.47
CA LEU A 107 0.22 -14.98 11.67
C LEU A 107 -0.02 -14.60 13.13
N THR A 108 0.70 -13.58 13.60
CA THR A 108 0.62 -13.09 14.98
C THR A 108 -0.06 -11.73 15.02
N ALA A 109 -1.19 -11.66 15.74
CA ALA A 109 -1.87 -10.40 16.02
C ALA A 109 -1.13 -9.67 17.15
N VAL A 110 -0.71 -8.42 16.91
CA VAL A 110 -0.09 -7.55 17.91
C VAL A 110 -0.88 -6.25 18.01
N LYS A 111 -0.93 -5.64 19.21
CA LYS A 111 -1.59 -4.34 19.38
C LYS A 111 -1.00 -3.32 18.42
N ALA A 112 -1.88 -2.62 17.71
CA ALA A 112 -1.47 -1.58 16.77
C ALA A 112 -1.19 -0.27 17.51
N GLU A 113 -0.11 0.40 17.13
CA GLU A 113 0.27 1.70 17.72
C GLU A 113 -0.81 2.75 17.44
N GLY A 114 -1.22 3.48 18.46
CA GLY A 114 -2.21 4.57 18.37
C GLY A 114 -3.68 4.12 18.21
N LEU A 115 -3.98 2.80 18.27
CA LEU A 115 -5.31 2.24 18.16
C LEU A 115 -5.72 1.50 19.43
N GLU A 116 -7.02 1.45 19.68
CA GLU A 116 -7.62 0.78 20.85
C GLU A 116 -8.04 -0.66 20.51
N TYR A 117 -8.70 -0.85 19.37
CA TYR A 117 -9.34 -2.10 19.00
C TYR A 117 -8.56 -2.91 17.97
N ALA A 118 -8.00 -2.25 16.94
CA ALA A 118 -7.37 -2.95 15.84
C ALA A 118 -5.98 -3.52 16.18
N TYR A 119 -5.61 -4.59 15.49
CA TYR A 119 -4.35 -5.30 15.65
C TYR A 119 -3.56 -5.26 14.35
N ALA A 120 -2.24 -5.09 14.46
CA ALA A 120 -1.31 -5.25 13.33
C ALA A 120 -0.90 -6.72 13.15
N ILE A 121 -0.40 -7.06 11.98
CA ILE A 121 0.21 -8.35 11.68
C ILE A 121 1.71 -8.23 11.93
N LYS A 122 2.24 -8.98 12.91
CA LYS A 122 3.64 -8.92 13.32
C LYS A 122 4.61 -9.21 12.16
N GLU A 123 4.25 -10.12 11.27
CA GLU A 123 5.06 -10.57 10.14
C GLU A 123 5.05 -9.60 8.94
N ALA A 124 4.20 -8.55 8.98
CA ALA A 124 4.16 -7.54 7.94
C ALA A 124 5.33 -6.55 8.09
N PRO A 125 6.07 -6.26 7.01
CA PRO A 125 7.25 -5.39 7.09
C PRO A 125 6.91 -3.94 7.43
N VAL A 126 5.68 -3.51 7.15
CA VAL A 126 5.15 -2.18 7.50
C VAL A 126 3.68 -2.31 7.84
N SER A 127 3.26 -1.68 8.93
CA SER A 127 1.87 -1.58 9.35
C SER A 127 1.48 -0.10 9.54
N ILE A 128 0.33 0.28 9.00
CA ILE A 128 -0.20 1.65 8.99
C ILE A 128 -1.49 1.66 9.79
N SER A 129 -1.46 2.25 10.98
CA SER A 129 -2.61 2.39 11.88
C SER A 129 -3.53 3.52 11.41
N CYS A 130 -4.81 3.23 11.27
CA CYS A 130 -5.78 4.13 10.65
C CYS A 130 -7.02 4.34 11.51
N LYS A 131 -7.46 5.61 11.63
CA LYS A 131 -8.75 5.99 12.24
C LYS A 131 -9.68 6.56 11.16
N VAL A 132 -10.85 5.95 11.02
CA VAL A 132 -11.85 6.32 10.02
C VAL A 132 -12.36 7.73 10.28
N LYS A 133 -12.39 8.56 9.26
CA LYS A 133 -12.94 9.93 9.27
C LYS A 133 -14.29 10.01 8.57
N SER A 134 -14.45 9.26 7.48
CA SER A 134 -15.69 9.24 6.73
C SER A 134 -15.89 7.90 6.01
N VAL A 135 -17.14 7.59 5.73
CA VAL A 135 -17.55 6.42 4.94
C VAL A 135 -18.46 6.91 3.81
N THR A 136 -18.12 6.56 2.58
CA THR A 136 -18.92 6.90 1.39
C THR A 136 -19.46 5.63 0.75
N GLU A 137 -20.78 5.57 0.58
CA GLU A 137 -21.45 4.44 -0.08
C GLU A 137 -21.30 4.56 -1.60
N LEU A 138 -20.72 3.53 -2.26
CA LEU A 138 -20.45 3.52 -3.70
C LEU A 138 -21.15 2.36 -4.43
N GLY A 139 -22.20 1.78 -3.81
CA GLY A 139 -22.92 0.64 -4.36
C GLY A 139 -22.37 -0.69 -3.84
N SER A 140 -21.56 -1.41 -4.60
CA SER A 140 -21.02 -2.71 -4.18
C SER A 140 -19.99 -2.65 -3.04
N HIS A 141 -19.34 -1.51 -2.86
CA HIS A 141 -18.35 -1.25 -1.82
C HIS A 141 -18.67 0.09 -1.16
N ASP A 142 -18.33 0.18 0.12
CA ASP A 142 -18.22 1.46 0.81
C ASP A 142 -16.75 1.82 0.93
N MET A 143 -16.42 3.10 0.66
CA MET A 143 -15.08 3.64 0.80
C MET A 143 -14.92 4.26 2.19
N PHE A 144 -14.00 3.70 2.97
CA PHE A 144 -13.58 4.22 4.27
C PHE A 144 -12.35 5.10 4.07
N VAL A 145 -12.51 6.40 4.28
CA VAL A 145 -11.39 7.35 4.29
C VAL A 145 -10.91 7.50 5.73
N ALA A 146 -9.63 7.31 5.96
CA ALA A 146 -9.05 7.27 7.30
C ALA A 146 -7.77 8.10 7.40
N GLU A 147 -7.57 8.70 8.56
CA GLU A 147 -6.32 9.37 8.94
C GLU A 147 -5.31 8.31 9.41
N VAL A 148 -4.06 8.45 8.96
CA VAL A 148 -2.94 7.65 9.44
C VAL A 148 -2.47 8.22 10.77
N VAL A 149 -2.62 7.44 11.85
CA VAL A 149 -2.26 7.88 13.21
C VAL A 149 -0.89 7.36 13.65
N ALA A 150 -0.42 6.25 13.08
CA ALA A 150 0.93 5.73 13.28
C ALA A 150 1.37 4.86 12.10
N VAL A 151 2.68 4.77 11.89
CA VAL A 151 3.29 3.81 10.96
C VAL A 151 4.42 3.10 11.70
N THR A 152 4.35 1.78 11.74
CA THR A 152 5.42 0.92 12.25
C THR A 152 6.09 0.17 11.10
N ALA A 153 7.38 -0.02 11.18
CA ALA A 153 8.16 -0.73 10.15
C ALA A 153 9.27 -1.56 10.80
N ASP A 154 9.62 -2.66 10.16
CA ASP A 154 10.75 -3.48 10.57
C ASP A 154 12.05 -2.66 10.57
N SER A 155 12.90 -2.85 11.59
CA SER A 155 14.13 -2.08 11.76
C SER A 155 15.10 -2.25 10.60
N TYR A 156 15.15 -3.42 9.95
CA TYR A 156 16.01 -3.68 8.79
C TYR A 156 15.66 -2.83 7.56
N LEU A 157 14.47 -2.21 7.54
CA LEU A 157 14.06 -1.29 6.47
C LEU A 157 14.70 0.09 6.59
N LYS A 158 15.33 0.43 7.72
CA LYS A 158 16.13 1.66 7.84
C LYS A 158 17.55 1.41 7.37
N ASP A 159 18.12 2.41 6.70
CA ASP A 159 19.57 2.45 6.44
C ASP A 159 20.32 3.04 7.65
N GLU A 160 21.64 3.13 7.54
CA GLU A 160 22.52 3.67 8.59
C GLU A 160 22.22 5.16 8.88
N GLU A 161 21.65 5.87 7.94
CA GLU A 161 21.24 7.28 8.05
C GLU A 161 19.81 7.44 8.62
N GLY A 162 19.13 6.30 8.94
CA GLY A 162 17.76 6.28 9.47
C GLY A 162 16.65 6.46 8.44
N LYS A 163 16.99 6.47 7.14
CA LYS A 163 16.04 6.58 6.04
C LYS A 163 15.33 5.26 5.80
N LEU A 164 13.99 5.31 5.59
CA LEU A 164 13.19 4.13 5.25
C LEU A 164 13.43 3.71 3.79
N CYS A 165 13.88 2.45 3.60
CA CYS A 165 14.19 1.83 2.31
C CYS A 165 13.15 0.74 2.00
N LEU A 166 12.00 1.14 1.43
CA LEU A 166 10.88 0.22 1.13
C LEU A 166 11.21 -0.83 0.06
N ASP A 167 12.20 -0.60 -0.78
CA ASP A 167 12.73 -1.59 -1.73
C ASP A 167 13.25 -2.86 -1.03
N LYS A 168 13.80 -2.74 0.19
CA LYS A 168 14.22 -3.88 1.02
C LYS A 168 13.04 -4.75 1.47
N ALA A 169 11.84 -4.20 1.56
CA ALA A 169 10.65 -4.92 2.00
C ALA A 169 10.15 -5.97 0.98
N LYS A 170 10.61 -5.91 -0.28
CA LYS A 170 10.20 -6.83 -1.36
C LYS A 170 8.68 -6.94 -1.49
N LEU A 171 8.02 -5.78 -1.50
CA LEU A 171 6.56 -5.68 -1.61
C LEU A 171 6.06 -6.27 -2.93
N ILE A 172 4.79 -6.65 -2.93
CA ILE A 172 4.10 -7.18 -4.12
C ILE A 172 3.02 -6.22 -4.60
N SER A 173 2.60 -6.39 -5.84
CA SER A 173 1.47 -5.69 -6.46
C SER A 173 0.43 -6.69 -6.96
N TYR A 174 -0.81 -6.21 -7.10
CA TYR A 174 -1.91 -6.94 -7.73
C TYR A 174 -2.15 -6.36 -9.12
N ASN A 175 -2.23 -7.24 -10.11
CA ASN A 175 -2.44 -6.86 -11.50
C ASN A 175 -3.44 -7.81 -12.15
N HIS A 176 -4.69 -7.36 -12.26
CA HIS A 176 -5.75 -8.03 -12.99
C HIS A 176 -5.94 -9.52 -12.63
N GLY A 177 -6.05 -9.81 -11.33
CA GLY A 177 -6.27 -11.18 -10.83
C GLY A 177 -5.00 -11.92 -10.41
N GLU A 178 -3.82 -11.33 -10.60
CA GLU A 178 -2.54 -11.99 -10.33
C GLU A 178 -1.65 -11.15 -9.41
N TYR A 179 -0.73 -11.82 -8.71
CA TYR A 179 0.23 -11.19 -7.80
C TYR A 179 1.62 -11.14 -8.44
N PHE A 180 2.25 -9.96 -8.41
CA PHE A 180 3.59 -9.75 -8.97
C PHE A 180 4.52 -9.17 -7.91
N SER A 181 5.79 -9.58 -7.95
CA SER A 181 6.84 -8.84 -7.26
C SER A 181 7.18 -7.57 -8.03
N LEU A 182 7.62 -6.52 -7.32
CA LEU A 182 8.15 -5.33 -7.96
C LEU A 182 9.44 -5.69 -8.72
N GLY A 183 9.60 -5.10 -9.89
CA GLY A 183 10.79 -5.25 -10.72
C GLY A 183 11.95 -4.32 -10.31
N ASP A 184 12.87 -4.08 -11.24
CA ASP A 184 14.03 -3.25 -11.02
C ASP A 184 13.65 -1.78 -10.79
N LYS A 185 14.51 -1.07 -10.07
CA LYS A 185 14.40 0.37 -9.87
C LYS A 185 14.66 1.10 -11.19
N LEU A 186 13.63 1.75 -11.73
CA LEU A 186 13.72 2.51 -12.99
C LEU A 186 14.27 3.93 -12.82
N GLY A 187 14.18 4.49 -11.61
CA GLY A 187 14.58 5.86 -11.34
C GLY A 187 14.19 6.32 -9.94
N PHE A 188 14.17 7.61 -9.74
CA PHE A 188 13.74 8.28 -8.52
C PHE A 188 12.91 9.51 -8.88
N PHE A 189 12.13 10.05 -7.94
CA PHE A 189 11.33 11.23 -8.21
C PHE A 189 12.20 12.39 -8.74
N GLY A 190 11.87 12.88 -9.94
CA GLY A 190 12.62 13.91 -10.63
C GLY A 190 13.86 13.40 -11.43
N TYR A 191 14.05 12.09 -11.56
CA TYR A 191 15.21 11.54 -12.28
C TYR A 191 15.27 11.95 -13.76
N SER A 192 14.14 12.24 -14.39
CA SER A 192 14.07 12.67 -15.80
C SER A 192 14.76 14.03 -16.06
N VAL A 193 14.80 14.90 -15.06
CA VAL A 193 15.38 16.25 -15.11
C VAL A 193 16.60 16.42 -14.19
N ALA A 194 17.02 15.38 -13.51
CA ALA A 194 18.22 15.41 -12.66
C ALA A 194 19.48 15.54 -13.48
N SER A 195 20.53 16.20 -12.94
CA SER A 195 21.86 16.18 -13.57
C SER A 195 22.45 14.77 -13.62
N ASP A 196 23.38 14.55 -14.52
CA ASP A 196 23.99 13.23 -14.70
C ASP A 196 24.73 12.77 -13.43
N ASP A 197 25.40 13.67 -12.71
CA ASP A 197 26.06 13.39 -11.43
C ASP A 197 25.07 12.91 -10.35
N VAL A 198 23.92 13.61 -10.22
CA VAL A 198 22.86 13.21 -9.27
C VAL A 198 22.26 11.87 -9.66
N PHE A 199 22.07 11.64 -10.96
CA PHE A 199 21.54 10.37 -11.45
C PHE A 199 22.51 9.23 -11.14
N GLU A 200 23.80 9.36 -11.51
CA GLU A 200 24.83 8.35 -11.28
C GLU A 200 24.97 8.03 -9.78
N LYS A 201 25.02 9.07 -8.93
CA LYS A 201 25.07 8.91 -7.47
C LYS A 201 23.90 8.11 -6.90
N ARG A 202 22.65 8.32 -7.42
CA ARG A 202 21.43 7.70 -6.88
C ARG A 202 21.08 6.36 -7.51
N MET A 203 21.54 6.10 -8.74
CA MET A 203 21.26 4.87 -9.46
C MET A 203 22.42 3.87 -9.40
N GLY A 204 23.66 4.33 -9.17
CA GLY A 204 24.86 3.50 -9.14
C GLY A 204 25.41 3.16 -10.54
N TYR A 205 24.84 3.75 -11.60
CA TYR A 205 25.30 3.59 -12.98
C TYR A 205 25.07 4.87 -13.79
N LYS A 206 25.83 5.02 -14.87
CA LYS A 206 25.70 6.16 -15.78
C LYS A 206 24.42 6.08 -16.58
N ARG A 207 23.79 7.24 -16.78
CA ARG A 207 22.59 7.32 -17.61
C ARG A 207 22.96 7.00 -19.06
N GLU A 208 22.19 6.13 -19.69
CA GLU A 208 22.27 5.94 -21.14
C GLU A 208 21.84 7.23 -21.85
N ARG A 209 22.39 7.48 -23.07
CA ARG A 209 22.00 8.60 -23.93
C ARG A 209 20.50 8.48 -24.24
N ASP A 210 19.71 9.35 -23.69
CA ASP A 210 18.28 9.33 -23.90
C ASP A 210 17.79 10.50 -24.76
N LYS A 211 16.60 10.33 -25.31
CA LYS A 211 15.91 11.33 -26.15
C LYS A 211 15.46 12.58 -25.36
N TYR A 212 15.55 12.58 -24.05
CA TYR A 212 15.11 13.67 -23.17
C TYR A 212 16.27 14.56 -22.67
N LYS A 213 17.47 14.42 -23.23
CA LYS A 213 18.64 15.24 -22.85
C LYS A 213 18.35 16.74 -22.92
N HIS A 214 17.61 17.20 -23.94
CA HIS A 214 17.22 18.58 -24.15
C HIS A 214 16.39 19.17 -23.00
N LEU A 215 15.51 18.37 -22.37
CA LEU A 215 14.68 18.85 -21.23
C LEU A 215 15.50 19.19 -20.00
N ARG A 216 16.67 18.59 -19.83
CA ARG A 216 17.58 18.83 -18.70
C ARG A 216 18.38 20.10 -18.89
N GLU A 217 18.77 20.37 -20.11
CA GLU A 217 19.56 21.58 -20.48
C GLU A 217 18.71 22.84 -20.31
N GLU A 218 17.43 22.80 -20.69
CA GLU A 218 16.47 23.91 -20.46
C GLU A 218 16.18 24.17 -18.98
N GLY A 219 16.08 23.13 -18.16
CA GLY A 219 15.86 23.23 -16.70
C GLY A 219 17.05 23.85 -15.96
N SER A 220 18.27 23.64 -16.44
CA SER A 220 19.48 24.21 -15.86
C SER A 220 19.65 25.70 -16.17
N GLN A 221 19.23 26.14 -17.35
CA GLN A 221 19.29 27.56 -17.75
C GLN A 221 18.30 28.41 -16.96
N LYS A 222 17.10 27.89 -16.63
CA LYS A 222 16.11 28.60 -15.82
C LYS A 222 16.52 28.80 -14.36
N LYS A 223 17.39 27.96 -13.79
CA LYS A 223 17.90 28.13 -12.42
C LYS A 223 19.00 29.20 -12.33
N ASN A 224 19.77 29.41 -13.37
CA ASN A 224 20.82 30.43 -13.41
C ASN A 224 20.30 31.81 -13.75
N GLY A 225 19.07 31.96 -14.24
CA GLY A 225 18.43 33.26 -14.56
C GLY A 225 17.64 33.91 -13.43
N LYS A 226 17.57 33.31 -12.22
CA LYS A 226 16.93 33.91 -11.03
C LYS A 226 17.96 34.20 -9.95
N LYS A 227 18.93 35.06 -10.27
CA LYS A 227 19.70 35.85 -9.32
C LYS A 227 19.52 37.30 -9.72
N TYR A 228 18.48 37.94 -9.20
CA TYR A 228 18.41 39.38 -8.91
C TYR A 228 17.32 39.57 -7.86
#